data_7fa9c28ca1b8c2e802684e810c2afac4
#
_entry.id   7fa9c28ca1b8c2e802684e810c2afac4
#
_cell.length_a   1.000
_cell.length_b   1.000
_cell.length_c   1.000
_cell.angle_alpha   90.00
_cell.angle_beta   90.00
_cell.angle_gamma   90.00
#
_symmetry.space_group_name_H-M   'P 1'
#
loop_
_entity.id
_entity.type
_entity.pdbx_description
1 polymer ?
#
loop_
_entity_poly.entity_id
_entity_poly.type
_entity_poly.pdbx_seq_one_letter_code
_entity_poly.pdbx_strand_id
1 'polypeptide(L)'
;DTTNGFFMAEHGAMYPDFIRINHEWWRIITAGFLHFGAVHLVNNMVILYCMGSRLERVTGHLKYFLIYLVSLIGAGLLSYGMMLRTGDYAVSAGASGAIFGVIGGFLWIVILHRGRFEQITTRGIMMMIVLTIYYGFSSAGIDNWGHIGGLLAGFSATVILYHRNRQKY
;
A
#
# COMPACT_ATOMS: atom_id res chain seq x y z
N ASP A 1 10.88 16.95 13.95
CA ASP A 1 9.45 16.67 14.16
C ASP A 1 8.88 15.90 12.97
N THR A 2 8.35 14.71 13.22
CA THR A 2 7.82 13.79 12.19
C THR A 2 6.56 14.32 11.48
N THR A 3 6.01 15.47 11.86
CA THR A 3 4.93 16.14 11.12
C THR A 3 5.46 17.10 10.05
N ASN A 4 6.76 17.41 10.09
CA ASN A 4 7.41 18.31 9.15
C ASN A 4 7.92 17.54 7.91
N GLY A 5 7.48 17.92 6.71
CA GLY A 5 7.87 17.25 5.46
C GLY A 5 9.36 17.32 5.15
N PHE A 6 10.02 18.46 5.46
CA PHE A 6 11.46 18.60 5.23
C PHE A 6 12.25 17.64 6.14
N PHE A 7 11.90 17.59 7.43
CA PHE A 7 12.48 16.63 8.37
C PHE A 7 12.31 15.19 7.87
N MET A 8 11.10 14.83 7.41
CA MET A 8 10.82 13.49 6.90
C MET A 8 11.66 13.17 5.66
N ALA A 9 11.81 14.12 4.73
CA ALA A 9 12.64 13.97 3.53
C ALA A 9 14.12 13.76 3.89
N GLU A 10 14.67 14.50 4.85
CA GLU A 10 16.05 14.29 5.32
C GLU A 10 16.26 12.91 5.97
N HIS A 11 15.20 12.32 6.56
CA HIS A 11 15.29 11.05 7.28
C HIS A 11 14.84 9.82 6.47
N GLY A 12 14.68 9.95 5.13
CA GLY A 12 14.46 8.81 4.25
C GLY A 12 13.05 8.66 3.70
N ALA A 13 12.17 9.67 3.86
CA ALA A 13 10.92 9.74 3.13
C ALA A 13 11.19 9.92 1.63
N MET A 14 10.28 9.48 0.79
CA MET A 14 10.38 9.60 -0.66
C MET A 14 10.12 11.06 -1.07
N TYR A 15 11.07 11.63 -1.80
CA TYR A 15 10.96 12.90 -2.48
C TYR A 15 11.67 12.81 -3.83
N PRO A 16 11.05 13.23 -4.94
CA PRO A 16 11.56 12.96 -6.28
C PRO A 16 12.99 13.40 -6.56
N ASP A 17 13.40 14.57 -6.07
CA ASP A 17 14.75 15.07 -6.37
C ASP A 17 15.87 14.27 -5.69
N PHE A 18 15.64 13.70 -4.51
CA PHE A 18 16.63 12.82 -3.88
C PHE A 18 16.85 11.55 -4.71
N ILE A 19 15.79 11.03 -5.34
CA ILE A 19 15.90 9.85 -6.21
C ILE A 19 16.52 10.24 -7.54
N ARG A 20 16.05 11.33 -8.18
CA ARG A 20 16.45 11.71 -9.53
C ARG A 20 17.87 12.24 -9.58
N ILE A 21 18.28 13.08 -8.60
CA ILE A 21 19.56 13.80 -8.60
C ILE A 21 20.60 13.03 -7.80
N ASN A 22 20.24 12.53 -6.61
CA ASN A 22 21.18 11.87 -5.70
C ASN A 22 21.21 10.35 -5.88
N HIS A 23 20.34 9.77 -6.75
CA HIS A 23 20.21 8.33 -6.99
C HIS A 23 19.82 7.52 -5.73
N GLU A 24 19.09 8.12 -4.78
CA GLU A 24 18.70 7.50 -3.52
C GLU A 24 17.45 6.61 -3.67
N TRP A 25 17.53 5.59 -4.53
CA TRP A 25 16.42 4.66 -4.83
C TRP A 25 15.91 3.87 -3.61
N TRP A 26 16.74 3.72 -2.60
CA TRP A 26 16.36 3.07 -1.34
C TRP A 26 15.17 3.75 -0.64
N ARG A 27 14.91 5.03 -0.94
CA ARG A 27 13.77 5.79 -0.43
C ARG A 27 12.41 5.23 -0.84
N ILE A 28 12.34 4.51 -1.95
CA ILE A 28 11.14 3.77 -2.37
C ILE A 28 10.71 2.76 -1.29
N ILE A 29 11.68 2.19 -0.57
CA ILE A 29 11.42 1.22 0.50
C ILE A 29 11.33 1.91 1.86
N THR A 30 12.28 2.77 2.22
CA THR A 30 12.32 3.36 3.57
C THR A 30 11.16 4.28 3.87
N ALA A 31 10.62 4.97 2.87
CA ALA A 31 9.43 5.80 3.02
C ALA A 31 8.24 5.03 3.62
N GLY A 32 8.09 3.73 3.32
CA GLY A 32 7.03 2.89 3.85
C GLY A 32 7.14 2.57 5.34
N PHE A 33 8.26 2.88 5.98
CA PHE A 33 8.48 2.68 7.41
C PHE A 33 8.44 3.99 8.21
N LEU A 34 8.32 5.12 7.54
CA LEU A 34 8.21 6.44 8.15
C LEU A 34 6.75 6.90 8.17
N HIS A 35 6.36 7.68 9.18
CA HIS A 35 4.98 8.16 9.31
C HIS A 35 4.92 9.61 9.78
N PHE A 36 3.98 10.38 9.21
CA PHE A 36 3.70 11.75 9.64
C PHE A 36 2.94 11.76 10.97
N GLY A 37 3.68 11.63 12.06
CA GLY A 37 3.17 11.65 13.43
C GLY A 37 2.53 10.34 13.89
N ALA A 38 2.23 10.27 15.18
CA ALA A 38 1.75 9.07 15.86
C ALA A 38 0.37 8.61 15.38
N VAL A 39 -0.55 9.53 15.07
CA VAL A 39 -1.90 9.20 14.62
C VAL A 39 -1.86 8.48 13.27
N HIS A 40 -1.02 8.95 12.33
CA HIS A 40 -0.82 8.30 11.04
C HIS A 40 -0.24 6.88 11.21
N LEU A 41 0.76 6.73 12.08
CA LEU A 41 1.33 5.41 12.40
C LEU A 41 0.28 4.46 12.98
N VAL A 42 -0.45 4.88 14.00
CA VAL A 42 -1.45 4.03 14.66
C VAL A 42 -2.55 3.60 13.68
N ASN A 43 -3.07 4.52 12.88
CA ASN A 43 -4.08 4.20 11.87
C ASN A 43 -3.57 3.16 10.86
N ASN A 44 -2.36 3.29 10.36
CA ASN A 44 -1.74 2.31 9.47
C ASN A 44 -1.59 0.95 10.16
N MET A 45 -1.10 0.91 11.40
CA MET A 45 -0.89 -0.34 12.14
C MET A 45 -2.21 -1.06 12.45
N VAL A 46 -3.28 -0.35 12.77
CA VAL A 46 -4.61 -0.94 12.98
C VAL A 46 -5.11 -1.62 11.71
N ILE A 47 -5.04 -0.92 10.57
CA ILE A 47 -5.51 -1.49 9.29
C ILE A 47 -4.61 -2.67 8.88
N LEU A 48 -3.29 -2.52 9.01
CA LEU A 48 -2.35 -3.59 8.72
C LEU A 48 -2.60 -4.82 9.58
N TYR A 49 -2.85 -4.65 10.87
CA TYR A 49 -3.20 -5.76 11.75
C TYR A 49 -4.50 -6.43 11.34
N CYS A 50 -5.56 -5.65 11.07
CA CYS A 50 -6.88 -6.20 10.73
C CYS A 50 -6.91 -6.92 9.37
N MET A 51 -6.31 -6.34 8.35
CA MET A 51 -6.34 -6.89 6.99
C MET A 51 -5.15 -7.81 6.72
N GLY A 52 -3.97 -7.42 7.21
CA GLY A 52 -2.74 -8.17 7.02
C GLY A 52 -2.77 -9.53 7.68
N SER A 53 -3.22 -9.62 8.94
CA SER A 53 -3.31 -10.92 9.64
C SER A 53 -4.29 -11.89 8.96
N ARG A 54 -5.33 -11.39 8.28
CA ARG A 54 -6.24 -12.23 7.50
C ARG A 54 -5.58 -12.74 6.23
N LEU A 55 -4.92 -11.86 5.48
CA LEU A 55 -4.21 -12.25 4.26
C LEU A 55 -3.09 -13.25 4.58
N GLU A 56 -2.32 -12.98 5.64
CA GLU A 56 -1.22 -13.84 6.09
C GLU A 56 -1.70 -15.24 6.49
N ARG A 57 -2.82 -15.37 7.22
CA ARG A 57 -3.41 -16.68 7.56
C ARG A 57 -3.77 -17.51 6.33
N VAL A 58 -4.18 -16.85 5.25
CA VAL A 58 -4.59 -17.52 4.01
C VAL A 58 -3.40 -17.87 3.13
N THR A 59 -2.45 -16.95 3.01
CA THR A 59 -1.30 -17.09 2.08
C THR A 59 -0.07 -17.72 2.72
N GLY A 60 0.05 -17.65 4.04
CA GLY A 60 1.26 -18.00 4.80
C GLY A 60 2.26 -16.84 4.86
N HIS A 61 3.16 -16.90 5.84
CA HIS A 61 4.09 -15.81 6.20
C HIS A 61 4.94 -15.33 5.02
N LEU A 62 5.58 -16.26 4.29
CA LEU A 62 6.50 -15.90 3.20
C LEU A 62 5.79 -15.20 2.04
N LYS A 63 4.63 -15.73 1.61
CA LYS A 63 3.86 -15.12 0.52
C LYS A 63 3.30 -13.78 0.93
N TYR A 64 2.80 -13.66 2.16
CA TYR A 64 2.35 -12.39 2.72
C TYR A 64 3.46 -11.35 2.72
N PHE A 65 4.66 -11.70 3.19
CA PHE A 65 5.82 -10.81 3.17
C PHE A 65 6.16 -10.34 1.74
N LEU A 66 6.17 -11.26 0.77
CA LEU A 66 6.43 -10.92 -0.64
C LEU A 66 5.34 -10.02 -1.22
N ILE A 67 4.06 -10.29 -0.91
CA ILE A 67 2.94 -9.44 -1.34
C ILE A 67 3.11 -8.04 -0.76
N TYR A 68 3.42 -7.91 0.53
CA TYR A 68 3.65 -6.64 1.19
C TYR A 68 4.80 -5.85 0.56
N LEU A 69 5.95 -6.51 0.34
CA LEU A 69 7.14 -5.88 -0.23
C LEU A 69 6.92 -5.43 -1.68
N VAL A 70 6.31 -6.27 -2.52
CA VAL A 70 5.95 -5.92 -3.91
C VAL A 70 4.97 -4.74 -3.93
N SER A 71 4.01 -4.73 -3.01
CA SER A 71 3.05 -3.62 -2.86
C SER A 71 3.73 -2.31 -2.48
N LEU A 72 4.66 -2.37 -1.53
CA LEU A 72 5.45 -1.23 -1.09
C LEU A 72 6.25 -0.62 -2.26
N ILE A 73 6.95 -1.47 -3.01
CA ILE A 73 7.75 -1.04 -4.16
C ILE A 73 6.82 -0.47 -5.26
N GLY A 74 5.72 -1.14 -5.58
CA GLY A 74 4.76 -0.68 -6.58
C GLY A 74 4.11 0.66 -6.21
N ALA A 75 3.81 0.85 -4.94
CA ALA A 75 3.32 2.12 -4.40
C ALA A 75 4.33 3.26 -4.64
N GLY A 76 5.56 3.08 -4.18
CA GLY A 76 6.60 4.09 -4.31
C GLY A 76 6.95 4.40 -5.78
N LEU A 77 7.03 3.38 -6.64
CA LEU A 77 7.32 3.58 -8.06
C LEU A 77 6.22 4.34 -8.79
N LEU A 78 4.94 4.02 -8.56
CA LEU A 78 3.84 4.73 -9.21
C LEU A 78 3.74 6.16 -8.69
N SER A 79 3.86 6.37 -7.39
CA SER A 79 3.88 7.71 -6.77
C SER A 79 5.02 8.57 -7.36
N TYR A 80 6.24 8.07 -7.35
CA TYR A 80 7.40 8.75 -7.94
C TYR A 80 7.18 9.10 -9.41
N GLY A 81 6.75 8.13 -10.22
CA GLY A 81 6.50 8.33 -11.65
C GLY A 81 5.42 9.39 -11.93
N MET A 82 4.37 9.44 -11.12
CA MET A 82 3.32 10.43 -11.26
C MET A 82 3.75 11.82 -10.82
N MET A 83 4.52 11.94 -9.73
CA MET A 83 5.14 13.22 -9.34
C MET A 83 6.04 13.79 -10.44
N LEU A 84 6.86 12.94 -11.09
CA LEU A 84 7.67 13.39 -12.24
C LEU A 84 6.82 13.83 -13.43
N ARG A 85 5.70 13.15 -13.69
CA ARG A 85 4.82 13.45 -14.81
C ARG A 85 4.01 14.73 -14.60
N THR A 86 3.54 14.97 -13.39
CA THR A 86 2.69 16.14 -13.07
C THR A 86 3.49 17.37 -12.69
N GLY A 87 4.73 17.22 -12.24
CA GLY A 87 5.53 18.28 -11.64
C GLY A 87 5.10 18.65 -10.22
N ASP A 88 4.12 17.95 -9.67
CA ASP A 88 3.61 18.19 -8.30
C ASP A 88 4.41 17.33 -7.30
N TYR A 89 5.52 17.87 -6.83
CA TYR A 89 6.44 17.17 -5.96
C TYR A 89 6.02 17.32 -4.50
N ALA A 90 5.78 16.20 -3.86
CA ALA A 90 5.44 16.11 -2.45
C ALA A 90 6.34 15.09 -1.72
N VAL A 91 6.51 15.27 -0.42
CA VAL A 91 7.15 14.26 0.43
C VAL A 91 6.13 13.16 0.71
N SER A 92 6.45 11.93 0.34
CA SER A 92 5.62 10.76 0.58
C SER A 92 6.25 9.84 1.62
N ALA A 93 5.47 9.47 2.64
CA ALA A 93 5.86 8.52 3.67
C ALA A 93 4.61 7.85 4.27
N GLY A 94 4.74 6.57 4.61
CA GLY A 94 3.69 5.77 5.24
C GLY A 94 3.60 4.37 4.70
N ALA A 95 3.19 3.43 5.54
CA ALA A 95 2.92 2.05 5.14
C ALA A 95 1.65 1.91 4.28
N SER A 96 0.88 2.99 4.11
CA SER A 96 -0.47 2.96 3.51
C SER A 96 -0.47 2.41 2.08
N GLY A 97 0.53 2.71 1.26
CA GLY A 97 0.66 2.13 -0.07
C GLY A 97 0.77 0.60 -0.04
N ALA A 98 1.61 0.04 0.83
CA ALA A 98 1.72 -1.40 1.03
C ALA A 98 0.43 -2.00 1.62
N ILE A 99 -0.25 -1.29 2.52
CA ILE A 99 -1.54 -1.69 3.09
C ILE A 99 -2.63 -1.75 2.02
N PHE A 100 -2.67 -0.79 1.09
CA PHE A 100 -3.57 -0.89 -0.07
C PHE A 100 -3.27 -2.13 -0.92
N GLY A 101 -2.00 -2.52 -1.04
CA GLY A 101 -1.63 -3.77 -1.69
C GLY A 101 -2.11 -5.02 -0.93
N VAL A 102 -2.05 -5.01 0.40
CA VAL A 102 -2.64 -6.07 1.24
C VAL A 102 -4.16 -6.15 1.02
N ILE A 103 -4.84 -5.01 0.94
CA ILE A 103 -6.28 -4.93 0.62
C ILE A 103 -6.55 -5.48 -0.79
N GLY A 104 -5.73 -5.13 -1.78
CA GLY A 104 -5.80 -5.67 -3.13
C GLY A 104 -5.61 -7.18 -3.19
N GLY A 105 -4.63 -7.69 -2.45
CA GLY A 105 -4.40 -9.12 -2.30
C GLY A 105 -5.58 -9.84 -1.65
N PHE A 106 -6.16 -9.24 -0.61
CA PHE A 106 -7.33 -9.80 0.05
C PHE A 106 -8.58 -9.75 -0.84
N LEU A 107 -8.72 -8.72 -1.67
CA LEU A 107 -9.76 -8.66 -2.71
C LEU A 107 -9.69 -9.88 -3.64
N TRP A 108 -8.50 -10.29 -4.09
CA TRP A 108 -8.32 -11.50 -4.87
C TRP A 108 -8.78 -12.75 -4.13
N ILE A 109 -8.44 -12.89 -2.85
CA ILE A 109 -8.90 -14.01 -2.01
C ILE A 109 -10.43 -14.09 -1.98
N VAL A 110 -11.10 -12.94 -1.76
CA VAL A 110 -12.57 -12.89 -1.73
C VAL A 110 -13.18 -13.26 -3.07
N ILE A 111 -12.60 -12.81 -4.19
CA ILE A 111 -13.03 -13.18 -5.54
C ILE A 111 -12.93 -14.70 -5.75
N LEU A 112 -11.80 -15.32 -5.38
CA LEU A 112 -11.61 -16.77 -5.48
C LEU A 112 -12.60 -17.57 -4.61
N HIS A 113 -13.12 -16.98 -3.53
CA HIS A 113 -14.13 -17.58 -2.65
C HIS A 113 -15.56 -17.18 -3.05
N ARG A 114 -15.81 -16.95 -4.35
CA ARG A 114 -17.13 -16.62 -4.91
C ARG A 114 -17.73 -15.33 -4.38
N GLY A 115 -16.90 -14.35 -4.11
CA GLY A 115 -17.30 -13.01 -3.72
C GLY A 115 -17.53 -12.80 -2.22
N ARG A 116 -17.25 -13.81 -1.38
CA ARG A 116 -17.33 -13.70 0.08
C ARG A 116 -16.27 -14.57 0.76
N PHE A 117 -15.59 -13.99 1.73
CA PHE A 117 -14.66 -14.70 2.60
C PHE A 117 -14.82 -14.18 4.04
N GLU A 118 -15.09 -15.06 5.01
CA GLU A 118 -15.54 -14.72 6.36
C GLU A 118 -16.75 -13.76 6.30
N GLN A 119 -16.67 -12.61 6.96
CA GLN A 119 -17.72 -11.57 6.94
C GLN A 119 -17.49 -10.51 5.85
N ILE A 120 -16.46 -10.67 5.01
CA ILE A 120 -16.04 -9.68 4.02
C ILE A 120 -16.54 -10.10 2.64
N THR A 121 -17.11 -9.13 1.91
CA THR A 121 -17.61 -9.31 0.55
C THR A 121 -16.80 -8.49 -0.44
N THR A 122 -16.75 -8.93 -1.71
CA THR A 122 -16.16 -8.15 -2.80
C THR A 122 -16.72 -6.73 -2.85
N ARG A 123 -18.05 -6.59 -2.73
CA ARG A 123 -18.70 -5.27 -2.73
C ARG A 123 -18.22 -4.39 -1.58
N GLY A 124 -18.07 -4.96 -0.38
CA GLY A 124 -17.58 -4.22 0.80
C GLY A 124 -16.16 -3.70 0.62
N ILE A 125 -15.25 -4.56 0.12
CA ILE A 125 -13.86 -4.15 -0.16
C ILE A 125 -13.82 -3.08 -1.27
N MET A 126 -14.54 -3.28 -2.36
CA MET A 126 -14.58 -2.31 -3.46
C MET A 126 -15.12 -0.96 -3.02
N MET A 127 -16.18 -0.95 -2.20
CA MET A 127 -16.72 0.29 -1.63
C MET A 127 -15.68 0.99 -0.74
N MET A 128 -14.99 0.24 0.13
CA MET A 128 -13.93 0.78 0.97
C MET A 128 -12.80 1.40 0.13
N ILE A 129 -12.33 0.70 -0.90
CA ILE A 129 -11.28 1.20 -1.81
C ILE A 129 -11.72 2.50 -2.49
N VAL A 130 -12.92 2.53 -3.09
CA VAL A 130 -13.45 3.69 -3.81
C VAL A 130 -13.59 4.88 -2.87
N LEU A 131 -14.19 4.70 -1.69
CA LEU A 131 -14.38 5.79 -0.72
C LEU A 131 -13.05 6.32 -0.19
N THR A 132 -12.07 5.45 0.07
CA THR A 132 -10.77 5.89 0.58
C THR A 132 -9.98 6.66 -0.49
N ILE A 133 -9.99 6.18 -1.74
CA ILE A 133 -9.34 6.89 -2.86
C ILE A 133 -10.05 8.22 -3.14
N TYR A 134 -11.39 8.25 -3.16
CA TYR A 134 -12.15 9.48 -3.32
C TYR A 134 -11.83 10.51 -2.23
N TYR A 135 -11.83 10.07 -0.97
CA TYR A 135 -11.43 10.92 0.16
C TYR A 135 -10.00 11.43 -0.01
N GLY A 136 -9.08 10.58 -0.44
CA GLY A 136 -7.70 10.95 -0.67
C GLY A 136 -7.54 12.05 -1.73
N PHE A 137 -8.26 11.97 -2.85
CA PHE A 137 -8.25 13.04 -3.88
C PHE A 137 -8.94 14.33 -3.41
N SER A 138 -9.82 14.24 -2.43
CA SER A 138 -10.53 15.39 -1.85
C SER A 138 -9.75 16.03 -0.69
N SER A 139 -8.65 15.44 -0.26
CA SER A 139 -7.87 15.85 0.93
C SER A 139 -6.42 16.13 0.55
N ALA A 140 -5.82 17.17 1.13
CA ALA A 140 -4.41 17.44 0.93
C ALA A 140 -3.52 16.45 1.70
N GLY A 141 -2.32 16.19 1.16
CA GLY A 141 -1.30 15.41 1.86
C GLY A 141 -1.47 13.88 1.80
N ILE A 142 -2.39 13.38 0.96
CA ILE A 142 -2.59 11.94 0.74
C ILE A 142 -2.00 11.54 -0.61
N ASP A 143 -1.09 10.57 -0.60
CA ASP A 143 -0.47 10.00 -1.79
C ASP A 143 -1.38 8.95 -2.45
N ASN A 144 -2.36 9.42 -3.22
CA ASN A 144 -3.29 8.52 -3.91
C ASN A 144 -2.63 7.66 -4.98
N TRP A 145 -1.60 8.15 -5.64
CA TRP A 145 -0.90 7.37 -6.64
C TRP A 145 -0.12 6.23 -6.00
N GLY A 146 0.46 6.47 -4.81
CA GLY A 146 1.03 5.42 -3.99
C GLY A 146 -0.01 4.37 -3.57
N HIS A 147 -1.22 4.79 -3.17
CA HIS A 147 -2.32 3.86 -2.84
C HIS A 147 -2.73 3.00 -4.04
N ILE A 148 -2.93 3.61 -5.21
CA ILE A 148 -3.28 2.89 -6.44
C ILE A 148 -2.15 1.94 -6.87
N GLY A 149 -0.91 2.39 -6.83
CA GLY A 149 0.25 1.56 -7.16
C GLY A 149 0.37 0.34 -6.27
N GLY A 150 0.21 0.53 -4.96
CA GLY A 150 0.22 -0.55 -3.99
C GLY A 150 -0.93 -1.54 -4.21
N LEU A 151 -2.15 -1.04 -4.39
CA LEU A 151 -3.35 -1.84 -4.65
C LEU A 151 -3.15 -2.77 -5.85
N LEU A 152 -2.71 -2.22 -6.98
CA LEU A 152 -2.49 -2.97 -8.22
C LEU A 152 -1.36 -3.99 -8.07
N ALA A 153 -0.25 -3.59 -7.47
CA ALA A 153 0.90 -4.47 -7.26
C ALA A 153 0.57 -5.63 -6.32
N GLY A 154 -0.11 -5.36 -5.20
CA GLY A 154 -0.49 -6.40 -4.24
C GLY A 154 -1.56 -7.36 -4.77
N PHE A 155 -2.56 -6.84 -5.50
CA PHE A 155 -3.53 -7.66 -6.20
C PHE A 155 -2.82 -8.62 -7.18
N SER A 156 -1.96 -8.08 -8.06
CA SER A 156 -1.23 -8.86 -9.06
C SER A 156 -0.28 -9.89 -8.43
N ALA A 157 0.46 -9.48 -7.39
CA ALA A 157 1.33 -10.40 -6.65
C ALA A 157 0.54 -11.55 -6.04
N THR A 158 -0.65 -11.27 -5.49
CA THR A 158 -1.49 -12.31 -4.89
C THR A 158 -2.08 -13.24 -5.95
N VAL A 159 -2.47 -12.72 -7.12
CA VAL A 159 -2.89 -13.55 -8.26
C VAL A 159 -1.80 -14.56 -8.64
N ILE A 160 -0.54 -14.12 -8.67
CA ILE A 160 0.61 -14.97 -9.03
C ILE A 160 0.96 -15.96 -7.94
N LEU A 161 1.02 -15.51 -6.68
CA LEU A 161 1.54 -16.29 -5.56
C LEU A 161 0.52 -17.21 -4.90
N TYR A 162 -0.79 -16.92 -5.06
CA TYR A 162 -1.85 -17.66 -4.39
C TYR A 162 -2.85 -18.25 -5.36
N HIS A 163 -2.91 -19.58 -5.37
CA HIS A 163 -3.90 -20.36 -6.12
C HIS A 163 -4.72 -21.20 -5.13
N ARG A 164 -6.03 -21.20 -5.30
CA ARG A 164 -6.92 -22.02 -4.48
C ARG A 164 -6.74 -23.49 -4.85
N ASN A 165 -6.22 -24.31 -3.95
CA ASN A 165 -6.24 -25.77 -4.13
C ASN A 165 -7.69 -26.27 -4.09
N ARG A 166 -8.21 -26.80 -5.21
CA ARG A 166 -9.57 -27.36 -5.34
C ARG A 166 -9.79 -28.66 -4.54
N GLN A 167 -8.76 -29.19 -3.86
CA GLN A 167 -8.79 -30.54 -3.27
C GLN A 167 -9.10 -30.59 -1.76
N LYS A 168 -9.53 -29.53 -1.12
CA LYS A 168 -9.74 -29.56 0.35
C LYS A 168 -11.14 -29.12 0.79
N TYR A 169 -12.19 -29.45 0.00
CA TYR A 169 -13.57 -29.45 0.56
C TYR A 169 -14.48 -30.30 -0.34
#